data_9fb3ff91b6ef21039343ad7641bc7602
#
_entry.id   9fb3ff91b6ef21039343ad7641bc7602
#
_cell.length_a   1.000
_cell.length_b   1.000
_cell.length_c   1.000
_cell.angle_alpha   90.00
_cell.angle_beta   90.00
_cell.angle_gamma   90.00
#
_symmetry.space_group_name_H-M   'P 1'
#
loop_
_entity.id
_entity.type
_entity.pdbx_description
1 polymer ?
#
loop_
_entity_poly.entity_id
_entity_poly.type
_entity_poly.pdbx_seq_one_letter_code
_entity_poly.pdbx_strand_id
1 'polypeptide(L)'
;MAEEQGLVGRFLSSLTRPFNRRTTPEPQMPLWKTGIQEPVLVQGVSIPALYATVQESIILRTTINTLCQEIFRRGYYWEKKFHKKCTNCEEEYQHDTVSQCRICGQEEFESPDADQILYPRWLMKQRNSMDQSFIEVMKEIEWDLDIVDDAFLLLIKEYFIDPKSGEIEFFRIKELVRGDPTFMRIVADKAGK
;
A
#
# COMPACT_ATOMS: atom_id res chain seq x y z
N MET A 1 65.98 -13.92 -7.11
CA MET A 1 64.87 -14.26 -6.15
C MET A 1 64.24 -12.98 -5.64
N ALA A 2 63.51 -12.24 -6.46
CA ALA A 2 62.91 -10.95 -6.08
C ALA A 2 61.65 -10.58 -6.93
N GLU A 3 60.88 -11.53 -7.44
CA GLU A 3 59.74 -11.23 -8.26
C GLU A 3 58.38 -11.87 -7.89
N GLU A 4 58.33 -12.67 -6.83
CA GLU A 4 57.05 -13.32 -6.44
C GLU A 4 56.27 -12.62 -5.32
N GLN A 5 56.71 -11.49 -4.79
CA GLN A 5 55.96 -10.78 -3.74
C GLN A 5 54.97 -9.72 -4.25
N GLY A 6 54.84 -9.55 -5.55
CA GLY A 6 54.04 -8.46 -6.17
C GLY A 6 52.54 -8.71 -6.29
N LEU A 7 52.11 -9.97 -6.44
CA LEU A 7 50.70 -10.29 -6.77
C LEU A 7 49.81 -10.43 -5.53
N VAL A 8 50.29 -11.05 -4.47
CA VAL A 8 49.52 -11.26 -3.24
C VAL A 8 49.31 -9.93 -2.49
N GLY A 9 50.34 -9.04 -2.51
CA GLY A 9 50.21 -7.72 -1.90
C GLY A 9 49.20 -6.80 -2.59
N ARG A 10 49.03 -6.93 -3.91
CA ARG A 10 48.00 -6.17 -4.63
C ARG A 10 46.57 -6.69 -4.43
N PHE A 11 46.41 -7.97 -4.19
CA PHE A 11 45.08 -8.56 -3.90
C PHE A 11 44.57 -8.20 -2.51
N LEU A 12 45.45 -8.17 -1.50
CA LEU A 12 45.07 -7.79 -0.14
C LEU A 12 44.81 -6.28 0.02
N SER A 13 45.49 -5.42 -0.75
CA SER A 13 45.24 -3.98 -0.71
C SER A 13 43.91 -3.58 -1.37
N SER A 14 43.33 -4.43 -2.22
CA SER A 14 42.00 -4.19 -2.77
C SER A 14 40.86 -4.51 -1.80
N LEU A 15 41.10 -5.41 -0.82
CA LEU A 15 40.11 -5.80 0.19
C LEU A 15 40.06 -4.83 1.40
N THR A 16 41.09 -4.00 1.57
CA THR A 16 41.16 -3.03 2.69
C THR A 16 40.87 -1.58 2.26
N ARG A 17 40.42 -1.35 1.03
CA ARG A 17 39.94 0.00 0.69
C ARG A 17 38.70 0.28 1.53
N PRO A 18 38.72 1.27 2.44
CA PRO A 18 37.52 1.70 3.11
C PRO A 18 36.52 2.06 2.00
N PHE A 19 35.32 1.49 2.08
CA PHE A 19 34.18 1.85 1.24
C PHE A 19 34.03 3.38 1.39
N ASN A 20 34.69 4.12 0.52
CA ASN A 20 34.51 5.54 0.46
C ASN A 20 33.09 5.74 -0.05
N ARG A 21 32.12 5.89 0.89
CA ARG A 21 30.79 6.34 0.60
C ARG A 21 30.96 7.66 -0.18
N ARG A 22 31.01 7.56 -1.49
CA ARG A 22 30.67 8.72 -2.30
C ARG A 22 29.25 9.04 -1.87
N THR A 23 29.10 10.04 -1.03
CA THR A 23 27.87 10.74 -0.84
C THR A 23 27.50 11.25 -2.24
N THR A 24 26.71 10.47 -2.98
CA THR A 24 26.00 11.01 -4.13
C THR A 24 25.22 12.18 -3.54
N PRO A 25 25.41 13.41 -4.07
CA PRO A 25 24.61 14.53 -3.59
C PRO A 25 23.16 14.11 -3.72
N GLU A 26 22.45 14.09 -2.59
CA GLU A 26 21.02 13.86 -2.58
C GLU A 26 20.40 14.75 -3.66
N PRO A 27 19.59 14.21 -4.55
CA PRO A 27 18.87 15.03 -5.51
C PRO A 27 18.05 16.04 -4.70
N GLN A 28 18.48 17.29 -4.69
CA GLN A 28 17.72 18.37 -4.07
C GLN A 28 16.42 18.47 -4.85
N MET A 29 15.37 17.86 -4.33
CA MET A 29 14.04 18.05 -4.88
C MET A 29 13.67 19.54 -4.73
N PRO A 30 13.11 20.15 -5.78
CA PRO A 30 12.70 21.54 -5.71
C PRO A 30 11.68 21.66 -4.57
N LEU A 31 12.03 22.44 -3.56
CA LEU A 31 11.15 22.86 -2.48
C LEU A 31 9.90 23.49 -3.11
N TRP A 32 8.80 22.78 -3.09
CA TRP A 32 7.50 23.38 -3.40
C TRP A 32 7.27 24.46 -2.33
N LYS A 33 7.27 25.72 -2.75
CA LYS A 33 7.12 26.92 -1.89
C LYS A 33 5.75 27.02 -1.19
N THR A 34 5.05 25.95 -0.98
CA THR A 34 3.72 25.87 -0.38
C THR A 34 3.78 25.18 0.96
N GLY A 35 4.56 25.66 1.94
CA GLY A 35 4.42 25.29 3.35
C GLY A 35 4.37 23.78 3.71
N ILE A 36 4.51 22.89 2.75
CA ILE A 36 4.52 21.44 2.89
C ILE A 36 5.91 21.05 3.36
N GLN A 37 5.96 20.31 4.42
CA GLN A 37 7.17 19.88 5.11
C GLN A 37 8.07 19.03 4.23
N GLU A 38 9.37 19.04 4.53
CA GLU A 38 10.33 18.16 3.90
C GLU A 38 9.89 16.70 4.05
N PRO A 39 9.86 15.92 2.96
CA PRO A 39 9.53 14.50 3.04
C PRO A 39 10.54 13.80 3.95
N VAL A 40 10.05 13.17 5.01
CA VAL A 40 10.88 12.33 5.87
C VAL A 40 11.21 11.08 5.10
N LEU A 41 12.48 10.88 4.77
CA LEU A 41 12.98 9.59 4.26
C LEU A 41 12.94 8.60 5.42
N VAL A 42 11.92 7.76 5.45
CA VAL A 42 11.74 6.72 6.48
C VAL A 42 12.80 5.63 6.35
N GLN A 43 13.37 5.45 5.16
CA GLN A 43 14.37 4.41 4.88
C GLN A 43 15.67 5.01 4.36
N GLY A 44 16.79 4.63 4.98
CA GLY A 44 18.13 4.98 4.52
C GLY A 44 18.62 4.19 3.28
N VAL A 45 17.76 3.35 2.68
CA VAL A 45 18.07 2.50 1.54
C VAL A 45 17.31 2.98 0.31
N SER A 46 17.96 2.96 -0.84
CA SER A 46 17.35 3.32 -2.12
C SER A 46 16.30 2.28 -2.54
N ILE A 47 15.04 2.66 -2.62
CA ILE A 47 13.94 1.79 -3.08
C ILE A 47 14.25 1.15 -4.45
N PRO A 48 14.69 1.89 -5.49
CA PRO A 48 15.09 1.28 -6.76
C PRO A 48 16.20 0.23 -6.64
N ALA A 49 17.13 0.39 -5.70
CA ALA A 49 18.18 -0.60 -5.48
C ALA A 49 17.64 -1.89 -4.86
N LEU A 50 16.63 -1.81 -3.99
CA LEU A 50 15.96 -2.99 -3.44
C LEU A 50 15.24 -3.79 -4.54
N TYR A 51 14.48 -3.12 -5.40
CA TYR A 51 13.84 -3.76 -6.55
C TYR A 51 14.86 -4.43 -7.48
N ALA A 52 15.95 -3.74 -7.81
CA ALA A 52 17.01 -4.31 -8.64
C ALA A 52 17.62 -5.57 -8.00
N THR A 53 17.89 -5.54 -6.69
CA THR A 53 18.41 -6.69 -5.96
C THR A 53 17.49 -7.90 -6.04
N VAL A 54 16.17 -7.68 -5.87
CA VAL A 54 15.18 -8.78 -5.97
C VAL A 54 15.09 -9.30 -7.40
N GLN A 55 15.14 -8.42 -8.40
CA GLN A 55 15.10 -8.83 -9.81
C GLN A 55 16.33 -9.66 -10.23
N GLU A 56 17.51 -9.32 -9.71
CA GLU A 56 18.76 -10.04 -10.00
C GLU A 56 18.83 -11.37 -9.24
N SER A 57 18.24 -11.47 -8.06
CA SER A 57 18.24 -12.68 -7.25
C SER A 57 17.08 -13.61 -7.60
N ILE A 58 17.38 -14.72 -8.28
CA ILE A 58 16.38 -15.76 -8.61
C ILE A 58 15.70 -16.29 -7.35
N ILE A 59 16.46 -16.49 -6.26
CA ILE A 59 15.94 -17.03 -5.00
C ILE A 59 14.93 -16.07 -4.40
N LEU A 60 15.29 -14.80 -4.20
CA LEU A 60 14.39 -13.79 -3.61
C LEU A 60 13.12 -13.64 -4.46
N ARG A 61 13.28 -13.46 -5.77
CA ARG A 61 12.13 -13.32 -6.67
C ARG A 61 11.19 -14.54 -6.63
N THR A 62 11.74 -15.75 -6.61
CA THR A 62 10.92 -16.95 -6.54
C THR A 62 10.22 -17.07 -5.21
N THR A 63 10.89 -16.74 -4.10
CA THR A 63 10.30 -16.77 -2.75
C THR A 63 9.14 -15.79 -2.64
N ILE A 64 9.33 -14.52 -3.01
CA ILE A 64 8.29 -13.49 -2.97
C ILE A 64 7.11 -13.88 -3.87
N ASN A 65 7.37 -14.33 -5.11
CA ASN A 65 6.31 -14.80 -6.01
C ASN A 65 5.50 -15.96 -5.41
N THR A 66 6.17 -16.89 -4.73
CA THR A 66 5.49 -18.02 -4.09
C THR A 66 4.63 -17.55 -2.93
N LEU A 67 5.13 -16.62 -2.10
CA LEU A 67 4.36 -16.01 -1.00
C LEU A 67 3.11 -15.31 -1.54
N CYS A 68 3.26 -14.40 -2.50
CA CYS A 68 2.13 -13.71 -3.13
C CYS A 68 1.10 -14.70 -3.72
N GLN A 69 1.55 -15.76 -4.37
CA GLN A 69 0.65 -16.78 -4.92
C GLN A 69 -0.09 -17.55 -3.82
N GLU A 70 0.57 -17.93 -2.73
CA GLU A 70 -0.08 -18.65 -1.64
C GLU A 70 -1.06 -17.78 -0.87
N ILE A 71 -0.75 -16.51 -0.62
CA ILE A 71 -1.65 -15.55 0.04
C ILE A 71 -2.95 -15.41 -0.76
N PHE A 72 -2.84 -15.21 -2.07
CA PHE A 72 -4.01 -14.96 -2.93
C PHE A 72 -4.60 -16.23 -3.59
N ARG A 73 -4.07 -17.42 -3.31
CA ARG A 73 -4.52 -18.67 -3.92
C ARG A 73 -6.00 -18.96 -3.71
N ARG A 74 -6.53 -18.60 -2.54
CA ARG A 74 -7.93 -18.81 -2.20
C ARG A 74 -8.84 -17.66 -2.61
N GLY A 75 -8.26 -16.59 -3.18
CA GLY A 75 -8.98 -15.35 -3.47
C GLY A 75 -9.37 -14.60 -2.19
N TYR A 76 -10.45 -13.85 -2.28
CA TYR A 76 -11.02 -13.11 -1.16
C TYR A 76 -12.50 -13.43 -1.01
N TYR A 77 -13.03 -13.26 0.19
CA TYR A 77 -14.44 -13.37 0.46
C TYR A 77 -14.93 -12.13 1.23
N TRP A 78 -16.23 -11.91 1.11
CA TRP A 78 -16.89 -10.82 1.79
C TRP A 78 -17.59 -11.32 3.03
N GLU A 79 -17.33 -10.70 4.14
CA GLU A 79 -18.03 -10.92 5.39
C GLU A 79 -18.70 -9.63 5.83
N LYS A 80 -19.94 -9.72 6.33
CA LYS A 80 -20.61 -8.57 6.90
C LYS A 80 -19.93 -8.23 8.22
N LYS A 81 -19.58 -6.95 8.42
CA LYS A 81 -19.02 -6.49 9.68
C LYS A 81 -19.99 -6.74 10.83
N PHE A 82 -21.29 -6.55 10.57
CA PHE A 82 -22.38 -6.85 11.51
C PHE A 82 -23.64 -7.25 10.73
N HIS A 83 -24.54 -7.97 11.40
CA HIS A 83 -25.87 -8.30 10.86
C HIS A 83 -26.93 -7.32 11.34
N LYS A 84 -26.82 -6.88 12.60
CA LYS A 84 -27.69 -5.88 13.23
C LYS A 84 -26.85 -4.90 14.04
N LYS A 85 -27.20 -3.63 14.02
CA LYS A 85 -26.61 -2.56 14.83
C LYS A 85 -27.74 -1.90 15.63
N CYS A 86 -27.55 -1.75 16.94
CA CYS A 86 -28.52 -1.08 17.78
C CYS A 86 -28.60 0.42 17.43
N THR A 87 -29.79 0.95 17.22
CA THR A 87 -29.99 2.37 16.86
C THR A 87 -29.65 3.33 17.99
N ASN A 88 -29.68 2.88 19.25
CA ASN A 88 -29.47 3.73 20.42
C ASN A 88 -28.02 3.76 20.92
N CYS A 89 -27.38 2.59 21.08
CA CYS A 89 -26.02 2.48 21.64
C CYS A 89 -24.97 2.05 20.63
N GLU A 90 -25.35 1.87 19.36
CA GLU A 90 -24.49 1.49 18.24
C GLU A 90 -23.79 0.13 18.39
N GLU A 91 -24.22 -0.71 19.35
CA GLU A 91 -23.67 -2.06 19.53
C GLU A 91 -23.92 -2.93 18.31
N GLU A 92 -22.86 -3.60 17.82
CA GLU A 92 -22.87 -4.42 16.61
C GLU A 92 -23.06 -5.91 16.96
N TYR A 93 -23.99 -6.58 16.29
CA TYR A 93 -24.31 -8.00 16.49
C TYR A 93 -24.01 -8.80 15.22
N GLN A 94 -23.30 -9.91 15.40
CA GLN A 94 -22.93 -10.82 14.30
C GLN A 94 -24.06 -11.81 13.94
N HIS A 95 -25.15 -11.82 14.67
CA HIS A 95 -26.26 -12.76 14.47
C HIS A 95 -27.60 -12.04 14.31
N ASP A 96 -28.42 -12.52 13.38
CA ASP A 96 -29.77 -11.99 13.11
C ASP A 96 -30.79 -12.35 14.23
N THR A 97 -30.47 -13.32 15.11
CA THR A 97 -31.36 -13.84 16.13
C THR A 97 -31.56 -12.92 17.32
N VAL A 98 -30.80 -11.83 17.40
CA VAL A 98 -30.91 -10.89 18.53
C VAL A 98 -32.17 -10.05 18.35
N SER A 99 -33.08 -10.14 19.36
CA SER A 99 -34.33 -9.39 19.41
C SER A 99 -34.27 -8.16 20.33
N GLN A 100 -33.33 -8.15 21.28
CA GLN A 100 -33.16 -7.04 22.22
C GLN A 100 -31.68 -6.76 22.46
N CYS A 101 -31.32 -5.46 22.50
CA CYS A 101 -29.96 -5.05 22.76
C CYS A 101 -29.52 -5.41 24.17
N ARG A 102 -28.37 -6.07 24.31
CA ARG A 102 -27.83 -6.52 25.60
C ARG A 102 -27.34 -5.36 26.48
N ILE A 103 -27.04 -4.22 25.89
CA ILE A 103 -26.48 -3.05 26.60
C ILE A 103 -27.59 -2.11 27.06
N CYS A 104 -28.49 -1.70 26.15
CA CYS A 104 -29.49 -0.67 26.44
C CYS A 104 -30.92 -1.17 26.46
N GLY A 105 -31.17 -2.47 26.18
CA GLY A 105 -32.49 -3.05 26.15
C GLY A 105 -33.39 -2.67 24.98
N GLN A 106 -32.87 -1.89 24.01
CA GLN A 106 -33.62 -1.46 22.82
C GLN A 106 -33.91 -2.64 21.89
N GLU A 107 -35.10 -2.63 21.25
CA GLU A 107 -35.53 -3.65 20.30
C GLU A 107 -35.36 -3.21 18.83
N GLU A 108 -35.05 -1.94 18.62
CA GLU A 108 -34.81 -1.38 17.27
C GLU A 108 -33.38 -1.58 16.82
N PHE A 109 -33.25 -2.19 15.64
CA PHE A 109 -31.95 -2.48 15.01
C PHE A 109 -31.93 -1.99 13.58
N GLU A 110 -30.77 -1.49 13.17
CA GLU A 110 -30.45 -1.15 11.82
C GLU A 110 -29.72 -2.32 11.13
N SER A 111 -30.08 -2.63 9.90
CA SER A 111 -29.37 -3.59 9.05
C SER A 111 -28.33 -2.86 8.21
N PRO A 112 -27.21 -3.52 7.83
CA PRO A 112 -26.26 -2.93 6.88
C PRO A 112 -26.96 -2.53 5.58
N ASP A 113 -26.65 -1.35 5.08
CA ASP A 113 -27.15 -0.85 3.82
C ASP A 113 -26.69 -1.78 2.67
N ALA A 114 -27.65 -2.22 1.86
CA ALA A 114 -27.40 -3.11 0.73
C ALA A 114 -26.44 -2.47 -0.27
N ASP A 115 -26.57 -1.17 -0.52
CA ASP A 115 -25.73 -0.45 -1.47
C ASP A 115 -24.29 -0.34 -1.00
N GLN A 116 -24.06 -0.20 0.30
CA GLN A 116 -22.72 -0.22 0.89
C GLN A 116 -22.03 -1.58 0.74
N ILE A 117 -22.77 -2.66 0.56
CA ILE A 117 -22.22 -4.00 0.30
C ILE A 117 -22.03 -4.24 -1.19
N LEU A 118 -23.00 -3.83 -2.01
CA LEU A 118 -23.00 -4.09 -3.45
C LEU A 118 -21.92 -3.28 -4.18
N TYR A 119 -21.72 -2.03 -3.78
CA TYR A 119 -20.76 -1.16 -4.44
C TYR A 119 -19.29 -1.64 -4.32
N PRO A 120 -18.75 -1.98 -3.15
CA PRO A 120 -17.41 -2.56 -3.05
C PRO A 120 -17.26 -3.87 -3.84
N ARG A 121 -18.29 -4.72 -3.82
CA ARG A 121 -18.28 -5.96 -4.62
C ARG A 121 -18.21 -5.69 -6.13
N TRP A 122 -18.94 -4.69 -6.59
CA TRP A 122 -18.90 -4.25 -7.97
C TRP A 122 -17.50 -3.70 -8.31
N LEU A 123 -16.96 -2.79 -7.48
CA LEU A 123 -15.65 -2.17 -7.67
C LEU A 123 -14.53 -3.22 -7.81
N MET A 124 -14.54 -4.25 -6.97
CA MET A 124 -13.52 -5.31 -7.00
C MET A 124 -13.70 -6.31 -8.15
N LYS A 125 -14.86 -6.34 -8.80
CA LYS A 125 -15.09 -7.13 -10.03
C LYS A 125 -14.67 -6.38 -11.30
N GLN A 126 -14.56 -5.06 -11.23
CA GLN A 126 -14.13 -4.25 -12.37
C GLN A 126 -12.63 -4.40 -12.59
N ARG A 127 -12.21 -4.26 -13.84
CA ARG A 127 -10.83 -4.05 -14.18
C ARG A 127 -10.52 -2.55 -14.10
N ASN A 128 -9.34 -2.21 -13.64
CA ASN A 128 -8.89 -0.81 -13.63
C ASN A 128 -8.48 -0.35 -15.04
N SER A 129 -8.09 0.91 -15.16
CA SER A 129 -7.63 1.50 -16.44
C SER A 129 -6.37 0.84 -17.02
N MET A 130 -5.64 0.07 -16.21
CA MET A 130 -4.48 -0.73 -16.62
C MET A 130 -4.85 -2.17 -17.00
N ASP A 131 -6.15 -2.49 -17.12
CA ASP A 131 -6.69 -3.82 -17.39
C ASP A 131 -6.35 -4.87 -16.33
N GLN A 132 -6.12 -4.44 -15.08
CA GLN A 132 -5.81 -5.31 -13.95
C GLN A 132 -7.08 -5.59 -13.14
N SER A 133 -7.22 -6.84 -12.70
CA SER A 133 -8.21 -7.24 -11.70
C SER A 133 -7.78 -6.80 -10.29
N PHE A 134 -8.71 -6.74 -9.35
CA PHE A 134 -8.42 -6.44 -7.95
C PHE A 134 -7.33 -7.35 -7.36
N ILE A 135 -7.38 -8.67 -7.67
CA ILE A 135 -6.37 -9.63 -7.19
C ILE A 135 -4.98 -9.32 -7.77
N GLU A 136 -4.90 -8.91 -9.03
CA GLU A 136 -3.62 -8.52 -9.65
C GLU A 136 -3.03 -7.29 -8.97
N VAL A 137 -3.85 -6.27 -8.72
CA VAL A 137 -3.42 -5.07 -7.97
C VAL A 137 -2.95 -5.44 -6.56
N MET A 138 -3.69 -6.30 -5.84
CA MET A 138 -3.30 -6.72 -4.49
C MET A 138 -2.02 -7.56 -4.46
N LYS A 139 -1.76 -8.37 -5.48
CA LYS A 139 -0.49 -9.09 -5.62
C LYS A 139 0.69 -8.16 -5.83
N GLU A 140 0.52 -7.09 -6.60
CA GLU A 140 1.56 -6.08 -6.78
C GLU A 140 1.83 -5.30 -5.48
N ILE A 141 0.78 -5.00 -4.70
CA ILE A 141 0.90 -4.37 -3.39
C ILE A 141 1.65 -5.28 -2.41
N GLU A 142 1.32 -6.57 -2.36
CA GLU A 142 2.03 -7.54 -1.52
C GLU A 142 3.50 -7.66 -1.93
N TRP A 143 3.77 -7.67 -3.23
CA TRP A 143 5.12 -7.65 -3.77
C TRP A 143 5.91 -6.42 -3.26
N ASP A 144 5.29 -5.25 -3.25
CA ASP A 144 5.91 -4.02 -2.74
C ASP A 144 6.18 -4.11 -1.24
N LEU A 145 5.23 -4.63 -0.45
CA LEU A 145 5.40 -4.84 0.99
C LEU A 145 6.56 -5.78 1.30
N ASP A 146 6.69 -6.86 0.54
CA ASP A 146 7.78 -7.83 0.71
C ASP A 146 9.17 -7.26 0.37
N ILE A 147 9.24 -6.26 -0.53
CA ILE A 147 10.51 -5.68 -0.99
C ILE A 147 10.90 -4.46 -0.19
N VAL A 148 9.96 -3.54 0.07
CA VAL A 148 10.27 -2.20 0.59
C VAL A 148 9.56 -1.87 1.89
N ASP A 149 8.73 -2.78 2.41
CA ASP A 149 7.91 -2.61 3.62
C ASP A 149 6.90 -1.45 3.53
N ASP A 150 6.73 -0.89 2.34
CA ASP A 150 5.79 0.18 2.02
C ASP A 150 5.04 -0.14 0.73
N ALA A 151 3.72 0.01 0.73
CA ALA A 151 2.90 -0.11 -0.46
C ALA A 151 1.79 0.94 -0.49
N PHE A 152 1.37 1.33 -1.68
CA PHE A 152 0.39 2.39 -1.88
C PHE A 152 -0.77 1.91 -2.75
N LEU A 153 -1.98 1.94 -2.18
CA LEU A 153 -3.22 1.73 -2.92
C LEU A 153 -3.88 3.08 -3.20
N LEU A 154 -3.96 3.44 -4.46
CA LEU A 154 -4.58 4.67 -4.91
C LEU A 154 -6.07 4.44 -5.18
N LEU A 155 -6.90 5.24 -4.56
CA LEU A 155 -8.34 5.29 -4.77
C LEU A 155 -8.67 6.41 -5.76
N ILE A 156 -8.87 6.06 -7.02
CA ILE A 156 -9.21 7.03 -8.05
C ILE A 156 -10.68 7.40 -7.91
N LYS A 157 -10.95 8.68 -7.67
CA LYS A 157 -12.30 9.20 -7.45
C LYS A 157 -12.89 9.79 -8.72
N GLU A 158 -14.16 9.51 -8.94
CA GLU A 158 -15.00 10.18 -9.92
C GLU A 158 -15.93 11.16 -9.18
N TYR A 159 -15.91 12.42 -9.59
CA TYR A 159 -16.68 13.48 -8.96
C TYR A 159 -17.92 13.78 -9.80
N PHE A 160 -19.05 13.92 -9.14
CA PHE A 160 -20.30 14.34 -9.74
C PHE A 160 -20.56 15.79 -9.33
N ILE A 161 -20.66 16.66 -10.35
CA ILE A 161 -20.79 18.10 -10.16
C ILE A 161 -22.22 18.49 -10.53
N ASP A 162 -22.89 19.23 -9.65
CA ASP A 162 -24.19 19.83 -9.96
C ASP A 162 -24.03 20.86 -11.11
N PRO A 163 -24.69 20.66 -12.26
CA PRO A 163 -24.55 21.55 -13.40
C PRO A 163 -25.08 22.97 -13.15
N LYS A 164 -25.87 23.18 -12.08
CA LYS A 164 -26.44 24.49 -11.75
C LYS A 164 -25.56 25.30 -10.82
N SER A 165 -25.03 24.67 -9.77
CA SER A 165 -24.18 25.34 -8.77
C SER A 165 -22.69 25.26 -9.10
N GLY A 166 -22.26 24.26 -9.89
CA GLY A 166 -20.86 23.97 -10.13
C GLY A 166 -20.15 23.33 -8.94
N GLU A 167 -20.89 22.97 -7.91
CA GLU A 167 -20.34 22.36 -6.69
C GLU A 167 -20.29 20.83 -6.82
N ILE A 168 -19.36 20.20 -6.08
CA ILE A 168 -19.28 18.75 -6.01
C ILE A 168 -20.42 18.25 -5.15
N GLU A 169 -21.37 17.54 -5.77
CA GLU A 169 -22.50 16.93 -5.07
C GLU A 169 -22.07 15.69 -4.29
N PHE A 170 -21.36 14.79 -4.93
CA PHE A 170 -20.76 13.60 -4.30
C PHE A 170 -19.59 13.07 -5.13
N PHE A 171 -18.87 12.13 -4.57
CA PHE A 171 -17.86 11.37 -5.30
C PHE A 171 -18.02 9.86 -5.04
N ARG A 172 -17.56 9.07 -5.98
CA ARG A 172 -17.40 7.63 -5.81
C ARG A 172 -15.99 7.19 -6.17
N ILE A 173 -15.54 6.05 -5.65
CA ILE A 173 -14.28 5.45 -6.05
C ILE A 173 -14.51 4.75 -7.39
N LYS A 174 -13.88 5.23 -8.43
CA LYS A 174 -14.02 4.65 -9.77
C LYS A 174 -13.21 3.38 -9.93
N GLU A 175 -11.97 3.40 -9.45
CA GLU A 175 -11.04 2.29 -9.59
C GLU A 175 -9.97 2.28 -8.49
N LEU A 176 -9.31 1.14 -8.35
CA LEU A 176 -8.19 0.88 -7.45
C LEU A 176 -6.93 0.66 -8.28
N VAL A 177 -5.86 1.37 -7.96
CA VAL A 177 -4.59 1.29 -8.69
C VAL A 177 -3.43 1.21 -7.71
N ARG A 178 -2.42 0.42 -8.03
CA ARG A 178 -1.16 0.41 -7.28
C ARG A 178 -0.42 1.73 -7.48
N GLY A 179 0.04 2.36 -6.41
CA GLY A 179 1.01 3.45 -6.47
C GLY A 179 2.43 2.89 -6.40
N ASP A 180 3.28 3.27 -7.36
CA ASP A 180 4.68 2.82 -7.36
C ASP A 180 5.47 3.45 -6.19
N PRO A 181 6.00 2.67 -5.24
CA PRO A 181 6.74 3.19 -4.09
C PRO A 181 7.99 4.00 -4.46
N THR A 182 8.55 3.81 -5.67
CA THR A 182 9.70 4.58 -6.13
C THR A 182 9.38 6.07 -6.29
N PHE A 183 8.13 6.41 -6.60
CA PHE A 183 7.65 7.77 -6.82
C PHE A 183 6.79 8.31 -5.67
N MET A 184 6.36 7.44 -4.75
CA MET A 184 5.52 7.84 -3.62
C MET A 184 6.37 8.21 -2.41
N ARG A 185 5.87 9.12 -1.58
CA ARG A 185 6.50 9.52 -0.31
C ARG A 185 5.43 9.80 0.71
N ILE A 186 5.67 9.34 1.92
CA ILE A 186 4.85 9.71 3.06
C ILE A 186 5.32 11.08 3.53
N VAL A 187 4.40 12.03 3.56
CA VAL A 187 4.66 13.37 4.10
C VAL A 187 4.05 13.42 5.51
N ALA A 188 4.93 13.41 6.50
CA ALA A 188 4.51 13.60 7.90
C ALA A 188 4.24 15.09 8.16
N ASP A 189 3.23 15.40 8.99
CA ASP A 189 3.01 16.75 9.49
C ASP A 189 4.06 17.15 10.56
N LYS A 190 4.01 18.41 11.05
CA LYS A 190 4.94 18.88 12.10
C LYS A 190 4.86 18.09 13.39
N ALA A 191 3.78 17.35 13.62
CA ALA A 191 3.58 16.52 14.79
C ALA A 191 4.02 15.06 14.57
N GLY A 192 4.54 14.74 13.37
CA GLY A 192 4.98 13.36 13.01
C GLY A 192 3.82 12.38 12.82
N LYS A 193 2.61 12.91 12.53
CA LYS A 193 1.41 12.11 12.31
C LYS A 193 1.05 12.04 10.84
#